data_07adbb5c0fef372c3d7fe5085f31ae4a
#
_entry.id   07adbb5c0fef372c3d7fe5085f31ae4a
#
_cell.length_a   1.000
_cell.length_b   1.000
_cell.length_c   1.000
_cell.angle_alpha   90.00
_cell.angle_beta   90.00
_cell.angle_gamma   90.00
#
_symmetry.space_group_name_H-M   'P 1'
#
loop_
_entity.id
_entity.type
_entity.pdbx_description
1 polymer ?
#
loop_
_entity_poly.entity_id
_entity_poly.type
_entity_poly.pdbx_seq_one_letter_code
_entity_poly.pdbx_strand_id
1 'polypeptide(L)'
;PKYGHRNGGIHPNNKKSFTHLLPNDDRFPEILDTHLCNNIIGPNTVGFNAGHLFGLDSTDPKSVSEVMMRGRRIAKQYRDALATYFPEAFGNAYLVATAPVMGVRESRRIAGDYKLTVEDYVTKADFPDEICRNSYYLDVHYTLEEAKLAAVGKIDGEKRDARYGPGESHGIPYRALLPQGVKNVIVSGRSISCDKRIQGSVRVMPVCLTMGEAAGVTAAFAANANGDVHAVDTDKLRETLRENGAYFH
;
A
#
# COMPACT_ATOMS: atom_id res chain seq x y z
N PRO A 1 24.41 2.62 -5.24
CA PRO A 1 24.50 2.42 -6.68
C PRO A 1 24.19 3.70 -7.46
N LYS A 2 24.91 3.93 -8.55
CA LYS A 2 24.85 5.13 -9.40
C LYS A 2 23.43 5.46 -9.93
N TYR A 3 22.58 4.46 -10.03
CA TYR A 3 21.23 4.53 -10.62
C TYR A 3 20.10 4.32 -9.61
N GLY A 4 20.41 4.23 -8.32
CA GLY A 4 19.40 4.05 -7.27
C GLY A 4 18.64 5.33 -6.95
N HIS A 5 17.42 5.18 -6.43
CA HIS A 5 16.52 6.29 -6.06
C HIS A 5 17.17 7.36 -5.17
N ARG A 6 18.17 6.98 -4.36
CA ARG A 6 18.82 7.89 -3.39
C ARG A 6 20.15 8.52 -3.86
N ASN A 7 20.70 8.12 -5.00
CA ASN A 7 22.06 8.49 -5.42
C ASN A 7 22.09 9.21 -6.77
N GLY A 8 21.51 10.38 -6.85
CA GLY A 8 21.86 11.41 -7.83
C GLY A 8 21.31 11.29 -9.26
N GLY A 9 21.07 10.11 -9.79
CA GLY A 9 20.50 9.95 -11.13
C GLY A 9 18.97 9.94 -11.16
N ILE A 10 18.35 9.61 -10.02
CA ILE A 10 16.90 9.45 -9.84
C ILE A 10 16.50 10.12 -8.51
N HIS A 11 16.83 11.41 -8.32
CA HIS A 11 16.46 12.14 -7.12
C HIS A 11 15.21 12.98 -7.37
N PRO A 12 14.13 12.86 -6.56
CA PRO A 12 12.88 13.58 -6.80
C PRO A 12 13.02 15.11 -6.83
N ASN A 13 13.98 15.67 -6.13
CA ASN A 13 14.23 17.11 -6.12
C ASN A 13 15.17 17.61 -7.24
N ASN A 14 15.71 16.71 -8.07
CA ASN A 14 16.55 17.08 -9.20
C ASN A 14 15.72 17.09 -10.49
N LYS A 15 15.37 18.27 -11.00
CA LYS A 15 14.61 18.43 -12.25
C LYS A 15 15.26 17.78 -13.47
N LYS A 16 16.55 17.46 -13.42
CA LYS A 16 17.28 16.71 -14.45
C LYS A 16 17.30 15.19 -14.17
N SER A 17 16.66 14.75 -13.10
CA SER A 17 16.60 13.32 -12.81
C SER A 17 15.70 12.61 -13.81
N PHE A 18 16.01 11.36 -14.06
CA PHE A 18 15.26 10.46 -14.93
C PHE A 18 13.74 10.46 -14.62
N THR A 19 13.37 10.46 -13.36
CA THR A 19 11.96 10.45 -12.92
C THR A 19 11.20 11.72 -13.30
N HIS A 20 11.89 12.86 -13.44
CA HIS A 20 11.27 14.11 -13.90
C HIS A 20 11.27 14.27 -15.42
N LEU A 21 12.21 13.61 -16.10
CA LEU A 21 12.29 13.68 -17.56
C LEU A 21 11.23 12.79 -18.21
N LEU A 22 10.99 11.61 -17.66
CA LEU A 22 10.12 10.60 -18.26
C LEU A 22 8.67 11.06 -18.52
N PRO A 23 7.95 11.68 -17.57
CA PRO A 23 6.57 12.09 -17.80
C PRO A 23 6.40 13.17 -18.89
N ASN A 24 7.51 13.78 -19.32
CA ASN A 24 7.54 14.82 -20.36
C ASN A 24 8.27 14.35 -21.64
N ASP A 25 8.54 13.06 -21.77
CA ASP A 25 9.22 12.49 -22.93
C ASP A 25 8.21 11.79 -23.84
N ASP A 26 7.90 12.42 -24.97
CA ASP A 26 6.92 11.93 -25.95
C ASP A 26 7.23 10.53 -26.51
N ARG A 27 8.47 10.05 -26.34
CA ARG A 27 8.87 8.70 -26.72
C ARG A 27 8.24 7.64 -25.81
N PHE A 28 7.82 8.03 -24.59
CA PHE A 28 7.28 7.13 -23.57
C PHE A 28 5.93 7.62 -23.03
N PRO A 29 4.92 7.78 -23.88
CA PRO A 29 3.68 8.51 -23.57
C PRO A 29 2.78 7.86 -22.52
N GLU A 30 2.98 6.58 -22.19
CA GLU A 30 2.21 5.92 -21.15
C GLU A 30 2.81 6.09 -19.73
N ILE A 31 4.01 6.68 -19.61
CA ILE A 31 4.64 6.97 -18.32
C ILE A 31 4.21 8.36 -17.87
N LEU A 32 3.25 8.43 -16.95
CA LEU A 32 2.55 9.66 -16.58
C LEU A 32 3.01 10.28 -15.25
N ASP A 33 3.88 9.60 -14.51
CA ASP A 33 4.30 10.04 -13.19
C ASP A 33 5.79 9.79 -12.91
N THR A 34 6.25 10.30 -11.79
CA THR A 34 7.65 10.22 -11.35
C THR A 34 7.93 9.03 -10.45
N HIS A 35 6.95 8.13 -10.22
CA HIS A 35 7.10 7.03 -9.29
C HIS A 35 8.00 5.93 -9.86
N LEU A 36 9.17 5.79 -9.26
CA LEU A 36 10.14 4.75 -9.62
C LEU A 36 10.94 4.33 -8.39
N CYS A 37 10.63 3.18 -7.85
CA CYS A 37 11.43 2.52 -6.80
C CYS A 37 12.09 1.28 -7.39
N ASN A 38 13.34 1.02 -7.03
CA ASN A 38 14.06 -0.16 -7.52
C ASN A 38 14.88 -0.83 -6.42
N ASN A 39 15.09 -2.13 -6.58
CA ASN A 39 15.98 -2.93 -5.76
C ASN A 39 16.70 -3.96 -6.63
N ILE A 40 17.94 -4.27 -6.28
CA ILE A 40 18.63 -5.43 -6.85
C ILE A 40 18.02 -6.68 -6.18
N ILE A 41 17.45 -7.56 -6.99
CA ILE A 41 16.76 -8.78 -6.52
C ILE A 41 17.55 -10.05 -6.84
N GLY A 42 18.66 -9.94 -7.55
CA GLY A 42 19.56 -11.02 -7.89
C GLY A 42 20.73 -10.53 -8.74
N PRO A 43 21.70 -11.41 -9.07
CA PRO A 43 22.79 -11.06 -9.96
C PRO A 43 22.26 -10.50 -11.29
N ASN A 44 22.71 -9.31 -11.67
CA ASN A 44 22.31 -8.61 -12.89
C ASN A 44 20.79 -8.43 -13.06
N THR A 45 20.00 -8.51 -11.97
CA THR A 45 18.55 -8.41 -12.02
C THR A 45 18.06 -7.32 -11.09
N VAL A 46 17.26 -6.39 -11.64
CA VAL A 46 16.67 -5.27 -10.90
C VAL A 46 15.15 -5.42 -10.92
N GLY A 47 14.53 -5.36 -9.74
CA GLY A 47 13.09 -5.27 -9.58
C GLY A 47 12.65 -3.81 -9.48
N PHE A 48 11.55 -3.48 -10.13
CA PHE A 48 10.97 -2.13 -10.12
C PHE A 48 9.55 -2.14 -9.56
N ASN A 49 9.29 -1.22 -8.65
CA ASN A 49 7.94 -0.74 -8.33
C ASN A 49 7.82 0.64 -8.96
N ALA A 50 7.23 0.70 -10.15
CA ALA A 50 7.30 1.87 -11.02
C ALA A 50 5.96 2.15 -11.71
N GLY A 51 5.62 3.43 -11.83
CA GLY A 51 4.42 3.93 -12.48
C GLY A 51 3.13 3.64 -11.71
N HIS A 52 2.12 4.45 -11.97
CA HIS A 52 0.76 4.22 -11.50
C HIS A 52 -0.17 3.95 -12.68
N LEU A 53 -1.09 3.04 -12.48
CA LEU A 53 -2.15 2.73 -13.41
C LEU A 53 -3.42 3.44 -12.95
N PHE A 54 -3.63 4.63 -13.47
CA PHE A 54 -4.81 5.44 -13.13
C PHE A 54 -6.07 4.94 -13.82
N GLY A 55 -7.23 5.20 -13.22
CA GLY A 55 -8.54 4.88 -13.76
C GLY A 55 -8.96 3.41 -13.61
N LEU A 56 -8.32 2.66 -12.73
CA LEU A 56 -8.72 1.30 -12.38
C LEU A 56 -10.00 1.32 -11.53
N ASP A 57 -11.06 0.67 -12.04
CA ASP A 57 -12.11 0.13 -11.19
C ASP A 57 -11.76 -1.32 -10.83
N SER A 58 -11.30 -1.54 -9.62
CA SER A 58 -10.89 -2.87 -9.14
C SER A 58 -12.07 -3.80 -8.85
N THR A 59 -13.31 -3.32 -8.97
CA THR A 59 -14.54 -4.11 -8.80
C THR A 59 -15.12 -4.58 -10.15
N ASP A 60 -14.57 -4.08 -11.26
CA ASP A 60 -14.92 -4.50 -12.62
C ASP A 60 -13.80 -5.37 -13.22
N PRO A 61 -14.05 -6.65 -13.48
CA PRO A 61 -13.05 -7.57 -14.08
C PRO A 61 -12.53 -7.10 -15.45
N LYS A 62 -13.36 -6.40 -16.24
CA LYS A 62 -12.96 -5.85 -17.53
C LYS A 62 -11.94 -4.73 -17.34
N SER A 63 -12.23 -3.79 -16.43
CA SER A 63 -11.30 -2.72 -16.06
C SER A 63 -9.96 -3.28 -15.57
N VAL A 64 -9.98 -4.29 -14.70
CA VAL A 64 -8.77 -4.96 -14.22
C VAL A 64 -7.95 -5.55 -15.38
N SER A 65 -8.60 -6.23 -16.32
CA SER A 65 -7.92 -6.85 -17.48
C SER A 65 -7.30 -5.81 -18.41
N GLU A 66 -8.03 -4.74 -18.73
CA GLU A 66 -7.56 -3.64 -19.57
C GLU A 66 -6.36 -2.91 -18.95
N VAL A 67 -6.44 -2.64 -17.65
CA VAL A 67 -5.37 -1.96 -16.92
C VAL A 67 -4.14 -2.87 -16.77
N MET A 68 -4.31 -4.19 -16.60
CA MET A 68 -3.19 -5.13 -16.64
C MET A 68 -2.46 -5.15 -17.99
N MET A 69 -3.18 -5.13 -19.10
CA MET A 69 -2.57 -5.05 -20.42
C MET A 69 -1.80 -3.73 -20.61
N ARG A 70 -2.37 -2.62 -20.14
CA ARG A 70 -1.69 -1.32 -20.15
C ARG A 70 -0.42 -1.33 -19.29
N GLY A 71 -0.47 -1.94 -18.11
CA GLY A 71 0.69 -2.07 -17.23
C GLY A 71 1.87 -2.79 -17.88
N ARG A 72 1.61 -3.82 -18.68
CA ARG A 72 2.65 -4.53 -19.44
C ARG A 72 3.28 -3.66 -20.53
N ARG A 73 2.48 -2.81 -21.21
CA ARG A 73 3.02 -1.81 -22.15
C ARG A 73 3.89 -0.78 -21.47
N ILE A 74 3.42 -0.27 -20.33
CA ILE A 74 4.21 0.68 -19.49
C ILE A 74 5.52 0.04 -19.04
N ALA A 75 5.52 -1.21 -18.59
CA ALA A 75 6.74 -1.92 -18.21
C ALA A 75 7.75 -2.00 -19.36
N LYS A 76 7.27 -2.23 -20.60
CA LYS A 76 8.11 -2.17 -21.80
C LYS A 76 8.67 -0.77 -22.02
N GLN A 77 7.85 0.28 -21.89
CA GLN A 77 8.32 1.66 -22.04
C GLN A 77 9.37 2.04 -20.98
N TYR A 78 9.21 1.60 -19.71
CA TYR A 78 10.25 1.77 -18.70
C TYR A 78 11.57 1.09 -19.08
N ARG A 79 11.53 -0.12 -19.62
CA ARG A 79 12.75 -0.80 -20.11
C ARG A 79 13.41 0.00 -21.23
N ASP A 80 12.62 0.47 -22.20
CA ASP A 80 13.13 1.23 -23.35
C ASP A 80 13.69 2.60 -22.90
N ALA A 81 13.02 3.25 -21.97
CA ALA A 81 13.48 4.49 -21.36
C ALA A 81 14.80 4.32 -20.58
N LEU A 82 14.88 3.28 -19.75
CA LEU A 82 16.11 2.97 -19.01
C LEU A 82 17.27 2.69 -19.96
N ALA A 83 17.06 1.94 -21.04
CA ALA A 83 18.08 1.70 -22.07
C ALA A 83 18.51 3.01 -22.78
N THR A 84 17.56 3.91 -22.99
CA THR A 84 17.84 5.21 -23.66
C THR A 84 18.63 6.17 -22.78
N TYR A 85 18.25 6.30 -21.50
CA TYR A 85 18.88 7.26 -20.58
C TYR A 85 20.14 6.72 -19.90
N PHE A 86 20.24 5.39 -19.74
CA PHE A 86 21.34 4.70 -19.08
C PHE A 86 21.84 3.51 -19.91
N PRO A 87 22.34 3.76 -21.12
CA PRO A 87 22.72 2.67 -22.04
C PRO A 87 23.84 1.78 -21.50
N GLU A 88 24.76 2.31 -20.70
CA GLU A 88 25.82 1.53 -20.06
C GLU A 88 25.30 0.42 -19.13
N ALA A 89 24.17 0.71 -18.45
CA ALA A 89 23.58 -0.23 -17.48
C ALA A 89 22.43 -1.06 -18.07
N PHE A 90 21.64 -0.46 -18.97
CA PHE A 90 20.39 -1.05 -19.44
C PHE A 90 20.30 -1.20 -20.96
N GLY A 91 21.34 -0.85 -21.72
CA GLY A 91 21.31 -0.93 -23.19
C GLY A 91 20.98 -2.32 -23.72
N ASN A 92 21.49 -3.35 -23.05
CA ASN A 92 21.23 -4.76 -23.38
C ASN A 92 20.22 -5.42 -22.40
N ALA A 93 19.55 -4.63 -21.55
CA ALA A 93 18.58 -5.18 -20.63
C ALA A 93 17.31 -5.65 -21.35
N TYR A 94 16.70 -6.69 -20.84
CA TYR A 94 15.42 -7.18 -21.30
C TYR A 94 14.46 -7.35 -20.12
N LEU A 95 13.16 -7.34 -20.41
CA LEU A 95 12.13 -7.52 -19.42
C LEU A 95 12.00 -9.01 -19.08
N VAL A 96 12.46 -9.41 -17.91
CA VAL A 96 12.41 -10.81 -17.43
C VAL A 96 10.97 -11.22 -17.12
N ALA A 97 10.26 -10.39 -16.37
CA ALA A 97 8.88 -10.64 -15.96
C ALA A 97 8.15 -9.35 -15.61
N THR A 98 6.85 -9.39 -15.65
CA THR A 98 5.95 -8.42 -15.00
C THR A 98 5.18 -9.10 -13.86
N ALA A 99 4.59 -8.32 -12.95
CA ALA A 99 3.75 -8.88 -11.91
C ALA A 99 2.62 -9.75 -12.50
N PRO A 100 2.37 -10.95 -11.95
CA PRO A 100 1.35 -11.86 -12.47
C PRO A 100 -0.07 -11.36 -12.20
N VAL A 101 -0.25 -10.53 -11.16
CA VAL A 101 -1.54 -9.95 -10.75
C VAL A 101 -1.42 -8.45 -10.60
N MET A 102 -2.56 -7.76 -10.73
CA MET A 102 -2.64 -6.32 -10.49
C MET A 102 -2.35 -5.99 -9.03
N GLY A 103 -1.47 -5.04 -8.79
CA GLY A 103 -1.15 -4.50 -7.46
C GLY A 103 -2.22 -3.53 -6.97
N VAL A 104 -3.45 -4.01 -6.76
CA VAL A 104 -4.56 -3.20 -6.25
C VAL A 104 -4.28 -2.79 -4.82
N ARG A 105 -4.12 -1.49 -4.57
CA ARG A 105 -3.83 -0.94 -3.24
C ARG A 105 -5.08 -0.56 -2.47
N GLU A 106 -6.16 -0.22 -3.16
CA GLU A 106 -7.43 0.20 -2.61
C GLU A 106 -8.59 -0.40 -3.41
N SER A 107 -9.62 -0.88 -2.71
CA SER A 107 -10.85 -1.39 -3.26
C SER A 107 -11.99 -1.15 -2.26
N ARG A 108 -12.91 -2.10 -2.12
CA ARG A 108 -13.99 -2.03 -1.13
C ARG A 108 -13.44 -2.18 0.30
N ARG A 109 -14.03 -1.43 1.22
CA ARG A 109 -13.86 -1.56 2.67
C ARG A 109 -15.18 -1.90 3.30
N ILE A 110 -15.17 -2.65 4.38
CA ILE A 110 -16.39 -2.97 5.11
C ILE A 110 -16.90 -1.75 5.90
N ALA A 111 -18.19 -1.74 6.21
CA ALA A 111 -18.74 -0.97 7.31
C ALA A 111 -18.62 -1.84 8.57
N GLY A 112 -17.63 -1.56 9.41
CA GLY A 112 -17.35 -2.32 10.62
C GLY A 112 -17.94 -1.65 11.86
N ASP A 113 -17.86 -2.36 12.98
CA ASP A 113 -18.30 -1.85 14.29
C ASP A 113 -17.49 -0.65 14.78
N TYR A 114 -16.26 -0.51 14.28
CA TYR A 114 -15.45 0.68 14.40
C TYR A 114 -14.89 1.08 13.04
N LYS A 115 -14.88 2.38 12.75
CA LYS A 115 -14.23 2.91 11.57
C LYS A 115 -12.93 3.62 11.96
N LEU A 116 -11.81 2.98 11.69
CA LEU A 116 -10.50 3.56 11.94
C LEU A 116 -10.30 4.82 11.06
N THR A 117 -9.81 5.90 11.65
CA THR A 117 -9.75 7.22 11.01
C THR A 117 -8.34 7.80 11.00
N VAL A 118 -8.13 8.84 10.20
CA VAL A 118 -6.89 9.59 10.22
C VAL A 118 -6.64 10.27 11.57
N GLU A 119 -7.68 10.58 12.31
CA GLU A 119 -7.55 11.16 13.65
C GLU A 119 -6.91 10.16 14.63
N ASP A 120 -7.29 8.87 14.54
CA ASP A 120 -6.66 7.80 15.34
C ASP A 120 -5.16 7.70 15.04
N TYR A 121 -4.77 7.91 13.77
CA TYR A 121 -3.36 8.00 13.38
C TYR A 121 -2.67 9.19 14.03
N VAL A 122 -3.25 10.40 13.92
CA VAL A 122 -2.66 11.66 14.41
C VAL A 122 -2.51 11.64 15.92
N THR A 123 -3.51 11.13 16.63
CA THR A 123 -3.51 11.04 18.10
C THR A 123 -2.73 9.84 18.63
N LYS A 124 -2.23 8.94 17.73
CA LYS A 124 -1.55 7.70 18.11
C LYS A 124 -2.44 6.83 19.02
N ALA A 125 -3.72 6.74 18.65
CA ALA A 125 -4.76 6.17 19.48
C ALA A 125 -4.42 4.76 19.97
N ASP A 126 -4.75 4.52 21.24
CA ASP A 126 -4.77 3.23 21.90
C ASP A 126 -6.21 2.74 22.01
N PHE A 127 -6.41 1.43 21.92
CA PHE A 127 -7.73 0.83 22.02
C PHE A 127 -7.71 -0.33 23.02
N PRO A 128 -8.75 -0.48 23.88
CA PRO A 128 -8.82 -1.60 24.81
C PRO A 128 -8.87 -2.96 24.10
N ASP A 129 -9.38 -2.98 22.87
CA ASP A 129 -9.49 -4.15 22.00
C ASP A 129 -8.47 -4.17 20.85
N GLU A 130 -7.34 -3.46 20.99
CA GLU A 130 -6.34 -3.47 19.92
C GLU A 130 -5.68 -4.84 19.75
N ILE A 131 -5.46 -5.23 18.49
CA ILE A 131 -4.91 -6.52 18.10
C ILE A 131 -3.50 -6.44 17.54
N CYS A 132 -3.07 -5.25 17.16
CA CYS A 132 -1.71 -4.96 16.70
C CYS A 132 -1.47 -3.46 16.67
N ARG A 133 -0.19 -3.09 16.51
CA ARG A 133 0.22 -1.70 16.32
C ARG A 133 0.79 -1.48 14.92
N ASN A 134 0.63 -0.27 14.41
CA ASN A 134 1.13 0.12 13.11
C ASN A 134 1.86 1.46 13.17
N SER A 135 3.09 1.49 12.66
CA SER A 135 3.92 2.70 12.58
C SER A 135 4.15 3.18 11.15
N TYR A 136 3.50 2.56 10.15
CA TYR A 136 3.66 2.98 8.75
C TYR A 136 2.95 4.31 8.51
N TYR A 137 3.57 5.18 7.71
CA TYR A 137 3.04 6.51 7.42
C TYR A 137 1.80 6.48 6.51
N LEU A 138 1.14 7.63 6.36
CA LEU A 138 -0.05 7.81 5.51
C LEU A 138 0.36 7.83 4.02
N ASP A 139 0.63 6.67 3.45
CA ASP A 139 1.03 6.48 2.05
C ASP A 139 -0.19 6.57 1.11
N VAL A 140 -0.73 7.77 0.95
CA VAL A 140 -1.86 8.03 0.08
C VAL A 140 -1.36 8.43 -1.30
N HIS A 141 -1.76 7.70 -2.35
CA HIS A 141 -1.45 8.04 -3.73
C HIS A 141 -2.54 8.92 -4.34
N TYR A 142 -2.11 9.86 -5.19
CA TYR A 142 -2.99 10.77 -5.91
C TYR A 142 -3.81 10.04 -6.98
N THR A 143 -5.02 10.50 -7.23
CA THR A 143 -5.67 10.32 -8.52
C THR A 143 -4.88 11.07 -9.60
N LEU A 144 -5.16 10.80 -10.87
CA LEU A 144 -4.51 11.53 -11.97
C LEU A 144 -4.77 13.05 -11.89
N GLU A 145 -5.98 13.44 -11.49
CA GLU A 145 -6.34 14.85 -11.33
C GLU A 145 -5.62 15.51 -10.17
N GLU A 146 -5.60 14.84 -9.02
CA GLU A 146 -4.83 15.30 -7.85
C GLU A 146 -3.32 15.39 -8.18
N ALA A 147 -2.77 14.43 -8.92
CA ALA A 147 -1.38 14.45 -9.35
C ALA A 147 -1.06 15.66 -10.24
N LYS A 148 -1.97 16.00 -11.16
CA LYS A 148 -1.85 17.22 -12.00
C LYS A 148 -1.91 18.49 -11.16
N LEU A 149 -2.82 18.56 -10.19
CA LEU A 149 -2.96 19.70 -9.28
C LEU A 149 -1.73 19.84 -8.36
N ALA A 150 -1.18 18.73 -7.88
CA ALA A 150 0.05 18.72 -7.09
C ALA A 150 1.27 19.21 -7.91
N ALA A 151 1.36 18.82 -9.18
CA ALA A 151 2.43 19.24 -10.07
C ALA A 151 2.48 20.77 -10.29
N VAL A 152 1.33 21.46 -10.15
CA VAL A 152 1.22 22.92 -10.26
C VAL A 152 1.10 23.63 -8.90
N GLY A 153 1.36 22.92 -7.79
CA GLY A 153 1.37 23.50 -6.44
C GLY A 153 -0.01 23.87 -5.89
N LYS A 154 -1.09 23.33 -6.45
CA LYS A 154 -2.47 23.61 -6.02
C LYS A 154 -3.00 22.66 -4.95
N ILE A 155 -2.28 21.62 -4.60
CA ILE A 155 -2.58 20.71 -3.49
C ILE A 155 -1.37 20.71 -2.56
N ASP A 156 -1.65 20.98 -1.28
CA ASP A 156 -0.64 20.96 -0.23
C ASP A 156 -0.19 19.51 0.05
N GLY A 157 1.06 19.23 -0.33
CA GLY A 157 1.69 17.91 -0.09
C GLY A 157 2.09 17.69 1.37
N GLU A 158 2.16 18.73 2.19
CA GLU A 158 2.75 18.66 3.52
C GLU A 158 1.96 17.83 4.54
N LYS A 159 0.65 17.69 4.39
CA LYS A 159 -0.17 16.86 5.28
C LYS A 159 -0.11 15.36 5.00
N ARG A 160 0.62 14.94 3.98
CA ARG A 160 0.71 13.53 3.57
C ARG A 160 1.79 12.76 4.30
N ASP A 161 2.87 13.41 4.67
CA ASP A 161 4.07 12.78 5.19
C ASP A 161 4.20 12.86 6.71
N ALA A 162 3.08 12.98 7.44
CA ALA A 162 3.11 12.80 8.88
C ALA A 162 3.66 11.39 9.19
N ARG A 163 4.95 11.34 9.53
CA ARG A 163 5.63 10.11 9.89
C ARG A 163 5.76 10.04 11.38
N TYR A 164 5.63 8.86 11.91
CA TYR A 164 5.93 8.59 13.31
C TYR A 164 7.42 8.73 13.60
N GLY A 165 7.75 9.23 14.77
CA GLY A 165 9.09 9.15 15.35
C GLY A 165 9.42 7.73 15.80
N PRO A 166 10.67 7.48 16.23
CA PRO A 166 11.06 6.19 16.79
C PRO A 166 10.17 5.78 17.97
N GLY A 167 9.61 4.57 17.91
CA GLY A 167 8.74 4.02 18.95
C GLY A 167 7.28 4.47 18.90
N GLU A 168 6.93 5.40 18.00
CA GLU A 168 5.56 5.86 17.86
C GLU A 168 4.75 4.96 16.91
N SER A 169 3.48 4.76 17.25
CA SER A 169 2.55 3.92 16.48
C SER A 169 1.11 4.21 16.90
N HIS A 170 0.14 3.69 16.17
CA HIS A 170 -1.27 3.66 16.57
C HIS A 170 -1.77 2.22 16.64
N GLY A 171 -2.76 1.97 17.48
CA GLY A 171 -3.42 0.68 17.62
C GLY A 171 -4.36 0.38 16.43
N ILE A 172 -4.60 -0.89 16.16
CA ILE A 172 -5.66 -1.36 15.27
C ILE A 172 -6.69 -2.08 16.14
N PRO A 173 -7.91 -1.52 16.33
CA PRO A 173 -8.93 -2.15 17.16
C PRO A 173 -9.55 -3.37 16.46
N TYR A 174 -9.85 -4.40 17.24
CA TYR A 174 -10.54 -5.60 16.79
C TYR A 174 -11.83 -5.29 16.03
N ARG A 175 -12.63 -4.35 16.56
CA ARG A 175 -13.90 -3.91 15.98
C ARG A 175 -13.81 -3.36 14.56
N ALA A 176 -12.63 -2.95 14.09
CA ALA A 176 -12.43 -2.52 12.70
C ALA A 176 -12.45 -3.69 11.70
N LEU A 177 -12.32 -4.93 12.19
CA LEU A 177 -12.36 -6.16 11.40
C LEU A 177 -13.76 -6.78 11.33
N LEU A 178 -14.72 -6.30 12.12
CA LEU A 178 -16.04 -6.89 12.30
C LEU A 178 -17.08 -6.21 11.40
N PRO A 179 -17.59 -6.86 10.32
CA PRO A 179 -18.62 -6.27 9.49
C PRO A 179 -19.96 -6.17 10.22
N GLN A 180 -20.60 -5.01 10.12
CA GLN A 180 -21.95 -4.82 10.69
C GLN A 180 -22.96 -5.72 10.01
N GLY A 181 -23.89 -6.28 10.80
CA GLY A 181 -25.02 -7.09 10.32
C GLY A 181 -24.68 -8.51 9.89
N VAL A 182 -23.41 -8.95 10.06
CA VAL A 182 -22.97 -10.32 9.75
C VAL A 182 -22.22 -10.90 10.95
N LYS A 183 -22.62 -12.08 11.42
CA LYS A 183 -22.09 -12.65 12.67
C LYS A 183 -20.85 -13.54 12.50
N ASN A 184 -20.76 -14.25 11.38
CA ASN A 184 -19.76 -15.30 11.16
C ASN A 184 -18.70 -14.92 10.10
N VAL A 185 -18.45 -13.63 9.95
CA VAL A 185 -17.44 -13.10 9.02
C VAL A 185 -16.53 -12.14 9.75
N ILE A 186 -15.23 -12.32 9.56
CA ILE A 186 -14.19 -11.36 9.96
C ILE A 186 -13.38 -10.95 8.73
N VAL A 187 -13.02 -9.67 8.66
CA VAL A 187 -12.31 -9.12 7.51
C VAL A 187 -10.99 -8.52 7.96
N SER A 188 -9.89 -8.99 7.40
CA SER A 188 -8.54 -8.46 7.66
C SER A 188 -7.90 -7.84 6.43
N GLY A 189 -6.80 -7.12 6.62
CA GLY A 189 -6.02 -6.56 5.53
C GLY A 189 -6.63 -5.29 4.93
N ARG A 190 -6.47 -5.09 3.63
CA ARG A 190 -6.83 -3.85 2.92
C ARG A 190 -8.31 -3.45 2.98
N SER A 191 -9.19 -4.38 3.38
CA SER A 191 -10.65 -4.20 3.35
C SER A 191 -11.26 -3.91 4.70
N ILE A 192 -10.47 -3.72 5.76
CA ILE A 192 -10.98 -3.36 7.08
C ILE A 192 -11.76 -2.05 7.06
N SER A 193 -12.57 -1.83 8.10
CA SER A 193 -13.33 -0.61 8.26
C SER A 193 -12.42 0.57 8.60
N CYS A 194 -12.13 1.41 7.62
CA CYS A 194 -11.29 2.60 7.80
C CYS A 194 -11.64 3.71 6.81
N ASP A 195 -11.20 4.93 7.09
CA ASP A 195 -11.30 6.02 6.13
C ASP A 195 -10.27 5.90 4.99
N LYS A 196 -10.42 6.74 3.95
CA LYS A 196 -9.53 6.72 2.77
C LYS A 196 -8.09 7.08 3.13
N ARG A 197 -7.87 7.96 4.09
CA ARG A 197 -6.52 8.47 4.39
C ARG A 197 -5.71 7.47 5.19
N ILE A 198 -6.29 6.91 6.26
CA ILE A 198 -5.58 5.93 7.07
C ILE A 198 -5.42 4.58 6.34
N GLN A 199 -6.26 4.30 5.35
CA GLN A 199 -6.11 3.12 4.50
C GLN A 199 -4.72 3.03 3.87
N GLY A 200 -4.12 4.17 3.51
CA GLY A 200 -2.74 4.22 3.02
C GLY A 200 -1.71 3.65 4.00
N SER A 201 -1.96 3.79 5.30
CA SER A 201 -1.11 3.28 6.38
C SER A 201 -1.37 1.79 6.68
N VAL A 202 -2.65 1.38 6.75
CA VAL A 202 -3.02 0.04 7.27
C VAL A 202 -3.09 -1.06 6.20
N ARG A 203 -2.79 -0.76 4.94
CA ARG A 203 -2.81 -1.72 3.82
C ARG A 203 -1.48 -2.40 3.53
N VAL A 204 -0.40 -2.02 4.20
CA VAL A 204 0.93 -2.58 3.95
C VAL A 204 1.08 -3.98 4.53
N MET A 205 1.99 -4.77 3.95
CA MET A 205 2.13 -6.19 4.29
C MET A 205 2.32 -6.46 5.79
N PRO A 206 3.20 -5.77 6.55
CA PRO A 206 3.41 -6.10 7.95
C PRO A 206 2.11 -6.07 8.76
N VAL A 207 1.36 -4.97 8.70
CA VAL A 207 0.11 -4.82 9.45
C VAL A 207 -0.99 -5.73 8.92
N CYS A 208 -1.01 -6.02 7.60
CA CYS A 208 -1.95 -7.00 7.04
C CYS A 208 -1.69 -8.42 7.54
N LEU A 209 -0.42 -8.80 7.75
CA LEU A 209 -0.06 -10.11 8.30
C LEU A 209 -0.50 -10.23 9.76
N THR A 210 -0.24 -9.21 10.58
CA THR A 210 -0.66 -9.22 11.99
C THR A 210 -2.18 -9.21 12.16
N MET A 211 -2.89 -8.44 11.35
CA MET A 211 -4.37 -8.53 11.30
C MET A 211 -4.85 -9.90 10.84
N GLY A 212 -4.14 -10.53 9.91
CA GLY A 212 -4.45 -11.89 9.44
C GLY A 212 -4.32 -12.93 10.54
N GLU A 213 -3.28 -12.85 11.35
CA GLU A 213 -3.10 -13.70 12.53
C GLU A 213 -4.25 -13.52 13.52
N ALA A 214 -4.56 -12.27 13.89
CA ALA A 214 -5.67 -11.98 14.79
C ALA A 214 -7.01 -12.51 14.25
N ALA A 215 -7.26 -12.35 12.95
CA ALA A 215 -8.47 -12.90 12.32
C ALA A 215 -8.50 -14.43 12.34
N GLY A 216 -7.36 -15.10 12.15
CA GLY A 216 -7.24 -16.56 12.20
C GLY A 216 -7.53 -17.12 13.60
N VAL A 217 -6.92 -16.51 14.63
CA VAL A 217 -7.18 -16.90 16.05
C VAL A 217 -8.64 -16.64 16.41
N THR A 218 -9.19 -15.47 16.01
CA THR A 218 -10.62 -15.17 16.19
C THR A 218 -11.51 -16.21 15.56
N ALA A 219 -11.24 -16.61 14.31
CA ALA A 219 -12.05 -17.61 13.61
C ALA A 219 -12.03 -18.95 14.34
N ALA A 220 -10.89 -19.36 14.90
CA ALA A 220 -10.78 -20.57 15.72
C ALA A 220 -11.61 -20.49 17.02
N PHE A 221 -11.58 -19.33 17.69
CA PHE A 221 -12.40 -19.13 18.89
C PHE A 221 -13.89 -19.11 18.57
N ALA A 222 -14.30 -18.38 17.52
CA ALA A 222 -15.69 -18.29 17.09
C ALA A 222 -16.26 -19.63 16.64
N ALA A 223 -15.47 -20.48 15.99
CA ALA A 223 -15.89 -21.82 15.56
C ALA A 223 -16.36 -22.69 16.75
N ASN A 224 -15.78 -22.48 17.93
CA ASN A 224 -16.15 -23.15 19.16
C ASN A 224 -17.26 -22.41 19.95
N ALA A 225 -17.75 -21.26 19.44
CA ALA A 225 -18.73 -20.37 20.07
C ALA A 225 -19.86 -19.96 19.10
N ASN A 226 -20.47 -20.92 18.43
CA ASN A 226 -21.58 -20.73 17.47
C ASN A 226 -21.23 -19.86 16.25
N GLY A 227 -19.94 -19.66 15.94
CA GLY A 227 -19.49 -18.90 14.78
C GLY A 227 -19.65 -17.38 14.92
N ASP A 228 -20.00 -16.83 16.08
CA ASP A 228 -20.21 -15.40 16.26
C ASP A 228 -18.88 -14.69 16.60
N VAL A 229 -18.30 -14.00 15.63
CA VAL A 229 -17.04 -13.26 15.82
C VAL A 229 -17.20 -12.01 16.71
N HIS A 230 -18.41 -11.46 16.85
CA HIS A 230 -18.68 -10.33 17.75
C HIS A 230 -18.74 -10.76 19.23
N ALA A 231 -18.95 -12.05 19.50
CA ALA A 231 -19.01 -12.62 20.84
C ALA A 231 -17.65 -13.15 21.34
N VAL A 232 -16.59 -13.00 20.54
CA VAL A 232 -15.25 -13.44 20.95
C VAL A 232 -14.73 -12.58 22.10
N ASP A 233 -14.21 -13.24 23.13
CA ASP A 233 -13.53 -12.62 24.25
C ASP A 233 -12.21 -11.99 23.78
N THR A 234 -12.19 -10.66 23.70
CA THR A 234 -11.04 -9.91 23.20
C THR A 234 -9.84 -9.96 24.15
N ASP A 235 -10.05 -10.17 25.45
CA ASP A 235 -8.94 -10.29 26.38
C ASP A 235 -8.19 -11.61 26.18
N LYS A 236 -8.91 -12.72 25.99
CA LYS A 236 -8.31 -14.00 25.60
C LYS A 236 -7.65 -13.98 24.24
N LEU A 237 -8.26 -13.27 23.27
CA LEU A 237 -7.64 -13.08 21.96
C LEU A 237 -6.29 -12.35 22.11
N ARG A 238 -6.26 -11.27 22.86
CA ARG A 238 -5.05 -10.47 23.09
C ARG A 238 -3.99 -11.25 23.85
N GLU A 239 -4.38 -12.06 24.86
CA GLU A 239 -3.47 -12.95 25.58
C GLU A 239 -2.80 -13.94 24.61
N THR A 240 -3.59 -14.64 23.79
CA THR A 240 -3.07 -15.59 22.78
C THR A 240 -2.14 -14.92 21.78
N LEU A 241 -2.50 -13.72 21.31
CA LEU A 241 -1.65 -12.98 20.38
C LEU A 241 -0.31 -12.58 21.02
N ARG A 242 -0.31 -12.16 22.32
CA ARG A 242 0.94 -11.87 23.05
C ARG A 242 1.81 -13.10 23.23
N GLU A 243 1.22 -14.26 23.55
CA GLU A 243 1.94 -15.54 23.63
C GLU A 243 2.60 -15.91 22.31
N ASN A 244 1.97 -15.58 21.17
CA ASN A 244 2.53 -15.72 19.83
C ASN A 244 3.58 -14.66 19.46
N GLY A 245 3.82 -13.68 20.33
CA GLY A 245 4.84 -12.63 20.12
C GLY A 245 4.31 -11.33 19.50
N ALA A 246 2.99 -11.13 19.43
CA ALA A 246 2.42 -9.87 18.95
C ALA A 246 2.72 -8.73 19.94
N TYR A 247 3.01 -7.54 19.36
CA TYR A 247 3.25 -6.32 20.12
C TYR A 247 2.06 -5.36 20.03
N PHE A 248 1.52 -5.00 21.19
CA PHE A 248 0.52 -3.94 21.38
C PHE A 248 0.45 -3.55 22.87
N HIS A 249 -0.19 -2.41 23.17
CA HIS A 249 -0.31 -1.88 24.53
C HIS A 249 -1.36 -2.59 25.39
#